data_bf01be813b7623aa7b97f55f1aac3446
#
_entry.id   bf01be813b7623aa7b97f55f1aac3446
#
_cell.length_a   1.000
_cell.length_b   1.000
_cell.length_c   1.000
_cell.angle_alpha   90.00
_cell.angle_beta   90.00
_cell.angle_gamma   90.00
#
_symmetry.space_group_name_H-M   'P 1'
#
loop_
_entity.id
_entity.type
_entity.pdbx_description
1 polymer ?
#
loop_
_entity_poly.entity_id
_entity_poly.type
_entity_poly.pdbx_seq_one_letter_code
_entity_poly.pdbx_strand_id
1 'polypeptide(L)'
;MWSDFLSPGQPSWLLRFIKRVNEHYSLDKGPLLVHCSEGVGRSGVYVAIDSLTEQLDSEGIVDIFSFVTQLRYHRSNLIRTIDEYMFVYRALMEHAQFGDTELELHHLRDHYELLKGKVRDNCRTGLEVEFEKLNDVCEESKTYCVGAWDINKCKNRYECIIPYDMNRVILLPSNADQSSYINASHIQGYYRSLSFIITQDPLPQTIWDFWRMVREQRITTIVMLSDLGPDLNKCPQYWPDENQEVVYETVRVKLKCTTHTSHYILRQFVVTDMEDEGKHVLSQFQLTNWCPGGGGGVPDNLSSLIVAIEHVQQAHNSHLSTGPITVHCSGGGDRSGIYVALSDLIEQARCDERVDVFQTTKYARAQRHCLLQTLEQYDFLYRGLIHYVERYNLCNLGDTPL
;
A
#
# COMPACT_ATOMS: atom_id res chain seq x y z
N MET A 1 11.26 4.51 -9.06
CA MET A 1 12.30 5.15 -9.91
C MET A 1 13.03 6.17 -9.07
N TRP A 2 14.35 6.11 -9.02
CA TRP A 2 15.17 7.08 -8.29
C TRP A 2 15.57 8.21 -9.25
N SER A 3 14.92 9.35 -9.13
CA SER A 3 15.18 10.51 -9.98
C SER A 3 16.51 11.18 -9.63
N ASP A 4 17.14 11.86 -10.61
CA ASP A 4 18.35 12.65 -10.35
C ASP A 4 18.07 13.74 -9.33
N PHE A 5 19.03 13.97 -8.44
CA PHE A 5 19.00 14.97 -7.36
C PHE A 5 17.95 14.76 -6.24
N LEU A 6 17.20 13.65 -6.26
CA LEU A 6 16.27 13.27 -5.21
C LEU A 6 16.76 12.02 -4.47
N SER A 7 16.39 11.86 -3.21
CA SER A 7 16.54 10.61 -2.48
C SER A 7 15.46 9.60 -2.90
N PRO A 8 15.67 8.28 -2.77
CA PRO A 8 14.60 7.31 -2.88
C PRO A 8 13.51 7.60 -1.86
N GLY A 9 12.25 7.29 -2.19
CA GLY A 9 11.13 7.58 -1.29
C GLY A 9 11.21 6.83 0.04
N GLN A 10 11.63 5.56 0.02
CA GLN A 10 11.71 4.71 1.21
C GLN A 10 13.10 4.05 1.30
N PRO A 11 13.77 4.13 2.47
CA PRO A 11 15.05 3.47 2.70
C PRO A 11 15.01 1.95 2.51
N SER A 12 13.94 1.29 2.95
CA SER A 12 13.75 -0.16 2.84
C SER A 12 13.87 -0.69 1.42
N TRP A 13 13.46 0.08 0.41
CA TRP A 13 13.60 -0.35 -1.00
C TRP A 13 15.06 -0.44 -1.46
N LEU A 14 15.89 0.52 -1.03
CA LEU A 14 17.31 0.49 -1.37
C LEU A 14 18.05 -0.57 -0.56
N LEU A 15 17.74 -0.75 0.72
CA LEU A 15 18.28 -1.81 1.55
C LEU A 15 17.98 -3.20 0.97
N ARG A 16 16.74 -3.45 0.56
CA ARG A 16 16.36 -4.67 -0.12
C ARG A 16 17.09 -4.86 -1.44
N PHE A 17 17.24 -3.80 -2.24
CA PHE A 17 17.99 -3.88 -3.50
C PHE A 17 19.45 -4.22 -3.24
N ILE A 18 20.10 -3.60 -2.27
CA ILE A 18 21.48 -3.91 -1.85
C ILE A 18 21.60 -5.38 -1.44
N LYS A 19 20.70 -5.86 -0.59
CA LYS A 19 20.65 -7.26 -0.18
C LYS A 19 20.59 -8.21 -1.39
N ARG A 20 19.67 -7.94 -2.34
CA ARG A 20 19.54 -8.76 -3.57
C ARG A 20 20.82 -8.76 -4.42
N VAL A 21 21.49 -7.62 -4.53
CA VAL A 21 22.77 -7.55 -5.24
C VAL A 21 23.82 -8.40 -4.52
N ASN A 22 23.90 -8.30 -3.18
CA ASN A 22 24.88 -9.03 -2.39
C ASN A 22 24.63 -10.55 -2.37
N GLU A 23 23.36 -11.01 -2.43
CA GLU A 23 23.03 -12.42 -2.61
C GLU A 23 23.57 -13.02 -3.91
N HIS A 24 23.68 -12.21 -4.99
CA HIS A 24 24.15 -12.65 -6.31
C HIS A 24 25.63 -12.33 -6.56
N TYR A 25 26.23 -11.49 -5.72
CA TYR A 25 27.61 -11.08 -5.83
C TYR A 25 28.54 -12.09 -5.16
N SER A 26 29.66 -12.39 -5.78
CA SER A 26 30.76 -13.13 -5.17
C SER A 26 32.09 -12.48 -5.55
N LEU A 27 33.03 -12.46 -4.61
CA LEU A 27 34.37 -11.87 -4.80
C LEU A 27 35.14 -12.44 -5.99
N ASP A 28 34.87 -13.71 -6.35
CA ASP A 28 35.51 -14.39 -7.47
C ASP A 28 35.16 -13.78 -8.83
N LYS A 29 34.06 -13.03 -8.92
CA LYS A 29 33.55 -12.39 -10.15
C LYS A 29 34.21 -11.02 -10.42
N GLY A 30 35.08 -10.55 -9.52
CA GLY A 30 35.72 -9.23 -9.62
C GLY A 30 34.89 -8.14 -8.91
N PRO A 31 35.28 -6.88 -9.03
CA PRO A 31 34.63 -5.78 -8.31
C PRO A 31 33.23 -5.47 -8.82
N LEU A 32 32.33 -5.10 -7.91
CA LEU A 32 30.99 -4.63 -8.25
C LEU A 32 31.06 -3.25 -8.92
N LEU A 33 30.52 -3.13 -10.13
CA LEU A 33 30.44 -1.87 -10.85
C LEU A 33 29.13 -1.14 -10.53
N VAL A 34 29.24 0.02 -9.86
CA VAL A 34 28.09 0.87 -9.53
C VAL A 34 28.13 2.14 -10.38
N HIS A 35 27.06 2.39 -11.13
CA HIS A 35 26.97 3.59 -11.96
C HIS A 35 25.59 4.27 -11.87
N CYS A 36 25.59 5.57 -12.10
CA CYS A 36 24.39 6.40 -12.30
C CYS A 36 24.68 7.40 -13.43
N SER A 37 23.91 8.48 -13.57
CA SER A 37 24.16 9.48 -14.63
C SER A 37 25.56 10.11 -14.54
N GLU A 38 25.96 10.59 -13.36
CA GLU A 38 27.26 11.25 -13.13
C GLU A 38 28.24 10.41 -12.31
N GLY A 39 27.79 9.34 -11.69
CA GLY A 39 28.61 8.47 -10.83
C GLY A 39 29.01 9.12 -9.50
N VAL A 40 28.21 10.05 -8.96
CA VAL A 40 28.50 10.74 -7.69
C VAL A 40 27.34 10.73 -6.68
N GLY A 41 26.10 11.06 -7.06
CA GLY A 41 24.94 11.09 -6.17
C GLY A 41 24.47 9.68 -5.82
N ARG A 42 23.59 9.10 -6.65
CA ARG A 42 23.00 7.75 -6.44
C ARG A 42 24.06 6.67 -6.21
N SER A 43 25.15 6.69 -6.98
CA SER A 43 26.25 5.74 -6.79
C SER A 43 26.94 5.91 -5.44
N GLY A 44 27.15 7.15 -4.99
CA GLY A 44 27.74 7.43 -3.68
C GLY A 44 26.85 6.97 -2.53
N VAL A 45 25.56 7.21 -2.63
CA VAL A 45 24.56 6.76 -1.63
C VAL A 45 24.52 5.23 -1.56
N TYR A 46 24.49 4.55 -2.72
CA TYR A 46 24.50 3.09 -2.76
C TYR A 46 25.74 2.51 -2.06
N VAL A 47 26.94 2.96 -2.46
CA VAL A 47 28.21 2.48 -1.90
C VAL A 47 28.30 2.77 -0.39
N ALA A 48 27.84 3.95 0.04
CA ALA A 48 27.88 4.29 1.46
C ALA A 48 26.94 3.40 2.30
N ILE A 49 25.72 3.18 1.85
CA ILE A 49 24.77 2.35 2.59
C ILE A 49 25.25 0.89 2.62
N ASP A 50 25.67 0.34 1.49
CA ASP A 50 26.16 -1.02 1.40
C ASP A 50 27.32 -1.28 2.39
N SER A 51 28.38 -0.47 2.33
CA SER A 51 29.54 -0.62 3.19
C SER A 51 29.25 -0.33 4.68
N LEU A 52 28.45 0.69 4.95
CA LEU A 52 28.13 1.06 6.34
C LEU A 52 27.13 0.10 6.99
N THR A 53 26.26 -0.55 6.21
CA THR A 53 25.39 -1.63 6.71
C THR A 53 26.24 -2.84 7.11
N GLU A 54 27.20 -3.26 6.29
CA GLU A 54 28.14 -4.33 6.59
C GLU A 54 28.98 -4.00 7.84
N GLN A 55 29.47 -2.75 7.96
CA GLN A 55 30.19 -2.30 9.15
C GLN A 55 29.30 -2.34 10.39
N LEU A 56 28.06 -1.86 10.29
CA LEU A 56 27.12 -1.89 11.42
C LEU A 56 26.85 -3.32 11.90
N ASP A 57 26.64 -4.26 10.98
CA ASP A 57 26.37 -5.65 11.31
C ASP A 57 27.59 -6.36 11.92
N SER A 58 28.81 -6.02 11.50
CA SER A 58 30.04 -6.65 11.97
C SER A 58 30.62 -6.03 13.24
N GLU A 59 30.56 -4.70 13.35
CA GLU A 59 31.23 -3.95 14.43
C GLU A 59 30.25 -3.35 15.45
N GLY A 60 28.96 -3.22 15.08
CA GLY A 60 27.93 -2.58 15.91
C GLY A 60 28.06 -1.06 16.00
N ILE A 61 28.99 -0.45 15.24
CA ILE A 61 29.31 0.99 15.27
C ILE A 61 29.54 1.47 13.85
N VAL A 62 29.07 2.68 13.53
CA VAL A 62 29.33 3.35 12.25
C VAL A 62 29.70 4.81 12.45
N ASP A 63 30.63 5.32 11.63
CA ASP A 63 30.95 6.74 11.53
C ASP A 63 30.70 7.22 10.09
N ILE A 64 29.47 7.69 9.88
CA ILE A 64 28.98 8.11 8.56
C ILE A 64 29.77 9.32 8.06
N PHE A 65 30.12 10.27 8.93
CA PHE A 65 30.83 11.47 8.54
C PHE A 65 32.23 11.15 8.02
N SER A 66 32.99 10.38 8.79
CA SER A 66 34.35 9.97 8.40
C SER A 66 34.32 9.11 7.14
N PHE A 67 33.37 8.19 7.02
CA PHE A 67 33.23 7.34 5.84
C PHE A 67 32.94 8.16 4.58
N VAL A 68 31.99 9.09 4.61
CA VAL A 68 31.67 9.97 3.47
C VAL A 68 32.84 10.89 3.12
N THR A 69 33.59 11.37 4.12
CA THR A 69 34.80 12.16 3.92
C THR A 69 35.86 11.34 3.17
N GLN A 70 36.06 10.10 3.56
CA GLN A 70 36.99 9.16 2.92
C GLN A 70 36.56 8.82 1.48
N LEU A 71 35.26 8.57 1.25
CA LEU A 71 34.72 8.38 -0.10
C LEU A 71 35.02 9.57 -1.02
N ARG A 72 34.85 10.80 -0.49
CA ARG A 72 35.13 12.04 -1.24
C ARG A 72 36.61 12.26 -1.52
N TYR A 73 37.50 11.66 -0.73
CA TYR A 73 38.91 11.65 -1.03
C TYR A 73 39.27 10.81 -2.29
N HIS A 74 38.59 9.66 -2.42
CA HIS A 74 38.77 8.80 -3.60
C HIS A 74 38.06 9.33 -4.85
N ARG A 75 36.86 9.90 -4.69
CA ARG A 75 36.12 10.53 -5.78
C ARG A 75 35.39 11.76 -5.26
N SER A 76 35.78 12.93 -5.76
CA SER A 76 35.17 14.20 -5.35
C SER A 76 33.67 14.23 -5.65
N ASN A 77 32.92 14.94 -4.81
CA ASN A 77 31.47 15.15 -4.93
C ASN A 77 30.58 13.91 -4.72
N LEU A 78 31.10 12.79 -4.20
CA LEU A 78 30.22 11.70 -3.77
C LEU A 78 29.26 12.18 -2.66
N ILE A 79 27.98 11.80 -2.75
CA ILE A 79 26.90 12.24 -1.83
C ILE A 79 26.85 13.76 -1.79
N ARG A 80 26.40 14.37 -2.86
CA ARG A 80 26.54 15.80 -3.13
C ARG A 80 25.59 16.66 -2.34
N THR A 81 24.33 16.21 -2.16
CA THR A 81 23.27 16.98 -1.53
C THR A 81 23.08 16.61 -0.07
N ILE A 82 22.48 17.54 0.71
CA ILE A 82 22.09 17.26 2.10
C ILE A 82 21.04 16.15 2.16
N ASP A 83 20.13 16.09 1.21
CA ASP A 83 19.08 15.07 1.14
C ASP A 83 19.68 13.66 0.91
N GLU A 84 20.69 13.55 0.02
CA GLU A 84 21.44 12.30 -0.17
C GLU A 84 22.16 11.88 1.11
N TYR A 85 22.78 12.83 1.82
CA TYR A 85 23.48 12.57 3.08
C TYR A 85 22.49 12.14 4.20
N MET A 86 21.38 12.87 4.35
CA MET A 86 20.33 12.51 5.31
C MET A 86 19.69 11.15 4.98
N PHE A 87 19.60 10.81 3.70
CA PHE A 87 19.07 9.51 3.29
C PHE A 87 19.97 8.34 3.74
N VAL A 88 21.30 8.50 3.72
CA VAL A 88 22.23 7.50 4.29
C VAL A 88 21.93 7.27 5.77
N TYR A 89 21.76 8.35 6.56
CA TYR A 89 21.38 8.20 7.97
C TYR A 89 20.06 7.46 8.15
N ARG A 90 19.04 7.84 7.38
CA ARG A 90 17.72 7.19 7.45
C ARG A 90 17.78 5.71 7.11
N ALA A 91 18.58 5.34 6.10
CA ALA A 91 18.73 3.94 5.71
C ALA A 91 19.42 3.11 6.79
N LEU A 92 20.49 3.64 7.39
CA LEU A 92 21.19 2.97 8.48
C LEU A 92 20.34 2.89 9.76
N MET A 93 19.59 3.93 10.09
CA MET A 93 18.61 3.90 11.19
C MET A 93 17.53 2.84 10.96
N GLU A 94 16.99 2.78 9.74
CA GLU A 94 16.01 1.77 9.33
C GLU A 94 16.56 0.35 9.54
N HIS A 95 17.77 0.11 9.05
CA HIS A 95 18.45 -1.19 9.20
C HIS A 95 18.71 -1.52 10.69
N ALA A 96 19.23 -0.55 11.44
CA ALA A 96 19.52 -0.75 12.87
C ALA A 96 18.28 -1.02 13.75
N GLN A 97 17.15 -0.39 13.41
CA GLN A 97 15.92 -0.51 14.20
C GLN A 97 15.12 -1.78 13.87
N PHE A 98 15.04 -2.12 12.59
CA PHE A 98 14.13 -3.16 12.11
C PHE A 98 14.85 -4.41 11.59
N GLY A 99 16.10 -4.26 11.15
CA GLY A 99 16.84 -5.35 10.52
C GLY A 99 16.25 -5.74 9.17
N ASP A 100 16.46 -6.99 8.81
CA ASP A 100 15.86 -7.62 7.62
C ASP A 100 14.56 -8.30 8.01
N THR A 101 13.45 -7.82 7.49
CA THR A 101 12.10 -8.32 7.75
C THR A 101 11.53 -9.12 6.57
N GLU A 102 12.28 -9.24 5.47
CA GLU A 102 11.88 -9.99 4.29
C GLU A 102 12.02 -11.49 4.54
N LEU A 103 10.97 -12.25 4.22
CA LEU A 103 10.88 -13.70 4.41
C LEU A 103 10.72 -14.42 3.07
N GLU A 104 11.44 -15.52 2.90
CA GLU A 104 11.14 -16.50 1.84
C GLU A 104 9.87 -17.29 2.19
N LEU A 105 9.06 -17.63 1.18
CA LEU A 105 7.75 -18.24 1.41
C LEU A 105 7.81 -19.54 2.22
N HIS A 106 8.87 -20.32 2.03
CA HIS A 106 9.04 -21.59 2.75
C HIS A 106 9.33 -21.41 4.25
N HIS A 107 9.86 -20.26 4.68
CA HIS A 107 10.08 -19.93 6.07
C HIS A 107 8.90 -19.21 6.75
N LEU A 108 7.91 -18.76 5.98
CA LEU A 108 6.83 -17.90 6.46
C LEU A 108 6.04 -18.52 7.63
N ARG A 109 5.68 -19.81 7.53
CA ARG A 109 4.94 -20.50 8.58
C ARG A 109 5.76 -20.64 9.86
N ASP A 110 7.00 -21.11 9.74
CA ASP A 110 7.88 -21.33 10.88
C ASP A 110 8.19 -19.99 11.59
N HIS A 111 8.42 -18.94 10.83
CA HIS A 111 8.59 -17.59 11.36
C HIS A 111 7.35 -17.10 12.12
N TYR A 112 6.16 -17.28 11.56
CA TYR A 112 4.93 -16.90 12.24
C TYR A 112 4.70 -17.68 13.53
N GLU A 113 4.99 -18.98 13.58
CA GLU A 113 4.90 -19.77 14.80
C GLU A 113 5.95 -19.31 15.86
N LEU A 114 7.14 -18.88 15.44
CA LEU A 114 8.11 -18.24 16.32
C LEU A 114 7.58 -16.92 16.89
N LEU A 115 6.95 -16.08 16.07
CA LEU A 115 6.35 -14.81 16.51
C LEU A 115 5.20 -15.02 17.50
N LYS A 116 4.46 -16.13 17.43
CA LYS A 116 3.43 -16.48 18.42
C LYS A 116 4.01 -16.97 19.75
N GLY A 117 5.27 -17.37 19.74
CA GLY A 117 5.98 -17.78 20.95
C GLY A 117 6.21 -16.61 21.89
N LYS A 118 6.27 -16.90 23.20
CA LYS A 118 6.62 -15.90 24.23
C LYS A 118 8.12 -15.60 24.18
N VAL A 119 8.49 -14.34 24.21
CA VAL A 119 9.88 -13.89 24.36
C VAL A 119 10.34 -14.20 25.79
N ARG A 120 11.53 -14.80 25.93
CA ARG A 120 12.02 -15.40 27.20
C ARG A 120 11.99 -14.48 28.43
N ASP A 121 12.08 -13.18 28.27
CA ASP A 121 12.14 -12.20 29.37
C ASP A 121 10.88 -11.34 29.52
N ASN A 122 9.84 -11.57 28.68
CA ASN A 122 8.62 -10.80 28.69
C ASN A 122 7.41 -11.74 28.55
N CYS A 123 6.30 -11.40 29.22
CA CYS A 123 5.03 -12.13 29.00
C CYS A 123 4.44 -11.91 27.59
N ARG A 124 5.15 -11.17 26.72
CA ARG A 124 4.73 -10.76 25.38
C ARG A 124 5.14 -11.78 24.32
N THR A 125 4.37 -11.85 23.26
CA THR A 125 4.70 -12.63 22.06
C THR A 125 5.67 -11.86 21.17
N GLY A 126 6.41 -12.55 20.30
CA GLY A 126 7.24 -11.91 19.29
C GLY A 126 6.42 -11.01 18.35
N LEU A 127 5.18 -11.42 18.03
CA LEU A 127 4.26 -10.65 17.20
C LEU A 127 3.87 -9.30 17.85
N GLU A 128 3.63 -9.28 19.17
CA GLU A 128 3.39 -8.04 19.91
C GLU A 128 4.59 -7.11 19.86
N VAL A 129 5.80 -7.67 20.04
CA VAL A 129 7.05 -6.90 19.98
C VAL A 129 7.30 -6.33 18.59
N GLU A 130 7.06 -7.12 17.53
CA GLU A 130 7.19 -6.65 16.14
C GLU A 130 6.16 -5.58 15.81
N PHE A 131 4.92 -5.74 16.24
CA PHE A 131 3.88 -4.74 16.05
C PHE A 131 4.15 -3.43 16.80
N GLU A 132 4.74 -3.49 18.01
CA GLU A 132 5.15 -2.29 18.75
C GLU A 132 6.21 -1.49 17.99
N LYS A 133 7.19 -2.15 17.37
CA LYS A 133 8.18 -1.47 16.51
C LYS A 133 7.53 -0.65 15.39
N LEU A 134 6.38 -1.11 14.84
CA LEU A 134 5.61 -0.33 13.86
C LEU A 134 5.00 0.96 14.46
N ASN A 135 4.71 0.98 15.76
CA ASN A 135 4.17 2.15 16.44
C ASN A 135 5.26 3.16 16.81
N ASP A 136 6.51 2.69 16.95
CA ASP A 136 7.68 3.51 17.26
C ASP A 136 8.29 4.17 16.02
N VAL A 137 7.78 3.88 14.83
CA VAL A 137 8.21 4.54 13.60
C VAL A 137 7.95 6.03 13.72
N CYS A 138 9.03 6.81 13.73
CA CYS A 138 8.94 8.27 13.70
C CYS A 138 8.33 8.69 12.35
N GLU A 139 7.06 9.07 12.38
CA GLU A 139 6.41 9.61 11.19
C GLU A 139 7.04 10.98 10.88
N GLU A 140 7.53 11.15 9.65
CA GLU A 140 7.84 12.47 9.13
C GLU A 140 6.59 13.35 9.30
N SER A 141 6.76 14.64 9.56
CA SER A 141 5.65 15.59 9.78
C SER A 141 4.76 15.67 8.55
N LYS A 142 3.79 14.78 8.48
CA LYS A 142 2.78 14.75 7.39
C LYS A 142 1.69 15.74 7.70
N THR A 143 1.28 16.48 6.70
CA THR A 143 0.20 17.45 6.80
C THR A 143 -1.10 16.87 6.23
N TYR A 144 -2.21 17.27 6.83
CA TYR A 144 -3.57 16.97 6.39
C TYR A 144 -4.46 18.22 6.47
N CYS A 145 -3.86 19.38 6.17
CA CYS A 145 -4.48 20.68 6.33
C CYS A 145 -5.72 20.85 5.47
N VAL A 146 -5.68 20.40 4.21
CA VAL A 146 -6.79 20.59 3.27
C VAL A 146 -8.06 19.88 3.73
N GLY A 147 -7.94 18.63 4.22
CA GLY A 147 -9.10 17.89 4.75
C GLY A 147 -9.66 18.47 6.04
N ALA A 148 -8.84 19.17 6.81
CA ALA A 148 -9.25 19.81 8.07
C ALA A 148 -9.87 21.22 7.89
N TRP A 149 -9.83 21.82 6.68
CA TRP A 149 -10.46 23.10 6.43
C TRP A 149 -11.97 23.04 6.69
N ASP A 150 -12.53 24.10 7.26
CA ASP A 150 -13.95 24.14 7.65
C ASP A 150 -14.90 23.80 6.50
N ILE A 151 -14.59 24.25 5.29
CA ILE A 151 -15.36 23.95 4.09
C ILE A 151 -15.37 22.45 3.72
N ASN A 152 -14.35 21.69 4.15
CA ASN A 152 -14.19 20.28 3.83
C ASN A 152 -14.60 19.33 4.97
N LYS A 153 -14.79 19.85 6.19
CA LYS A 153 -15.19 19.02 7.35
C LYS A 153 -16.46 18.21 7.11
N CYS A 154 -17.47 18.82 6.48
CA CYS A 154 -18.72 18.14 6.17
C CYS A 154 -18.55 17.00 5.15
N LYS A 155 -17.44 16.96 4.41
CA LYS A 155 -17.12 15.89 3.46
C LYS A 155 -16.42 14.70 4.11
N ASN A 156 -16.03 14.79 5.39
CA ASN A 156 -15.40 13.72 6.15
C ASN A 156 -16.43 13.00 7.01
N ARG A 157 -16.49 11.67 6.92
CA ARG A 157 -17.35 10.86 7.79
C ARG A 157 -16.83 10.84 9.22
N TYR A 158 -15.50 10.80 9.38
CA TYR A 158 -14.79 10.84 10.66
C TYR A 158 -13.73 11.93 10.62
N GLU A 159 -13.70 12.77 11.65
CA GLU A 159 -12.75 13.89 11.74
C GLU A 159 -11.28 13.44 11.87
N CYS A 160 -11.06 12.24 12.42
CA CYS A 160 -9.71 11.70 12.62
C CYS A 160 -9.19 10.91 11.41
N ILE A 161 -10.02 10.58 10.40
CA ILE A 161 -9.59 9.80 9.23
C ILE A 161 -9.58 10.72 8.00
N ILE A 162 -8.48 11.44 7.86
CA ILE A 162 -8.29 12.44 6.81
C ILE A 162 -7.07 12.05 5.95
N PRO A 163 -7.13 12.22 4.61
CA PRO A 163 -5.98 11.94 3.75
C PRO A 163 -4.84 12.93 3.99
N TYR A 164 -3.59 12.48 3.85
CA TYR A 164 -2.45 13.37 3.84
C TYR A 164 -2.45 14.27 2.59
N ASP A 165 -2.02 15.53 2.74
CA ASP A 165 -2.02 16.51 1.65
C ASP A 165 -1.15 16.06 0.47
N MET A 166 -0.07 15.32 0.75
CA MET A 166 0.92 14.90 -0.24
C MET A 166 0.41 13.85 -1.25
N ASN A 167 -0.58 13.02 -0.86
CA ASN A 167 -1.07 11.93 -1.69
C ASN A 167 -2.60 11.85 -1.76
N ARG A 168 -3.30 12.90 -1.31
CA ARG A 168 -4.75 12.97 -1.49
C ARG A 168 -5.13 12.98 -2.96
N VAL A 169 -6.28 12.46 -3.29
CA VAL A 169 -6.89 12.66 -4.59
C VAL A 169 -7.32 14.12 -4.72
N ILE A 170 -6.93 14.74 -5.82
CA ILE A 170 -7.29 16.13 -6.14
C ILE A 170 -8.29 16.09 -7.27
N LEU A 171 -9.50 16.61 -7.04
CA LEU A 171 -10.53 16.75 -8.07
C LEU A 171 -10.33 18.06 -8.82
N LEU A 172 -10.54 18.04 -10.13
CA LEU A 172 -10.45 19.22 -10.98
C LEU A 172 -11.77 20.00 -10.88
N PRO A 173 -11.81 21.19 -10.27
CA PRO A 173 -13.05 21.95 -10.16
C PRO A 173 -13.51 22.41 -11.56
N SER A 174 -14.76 22.13 -11.90
CA SER A 174 -15.37 22.58 -13.18
C SER A 174 -15.81 24.06 -13.12
N ASN A 175 -15.95 24.60 -11.91
CA ASN A 175 -16.26 26.01 -11.66
C ASN A 175 -15.62 26.50 -10.34
N ALA A 176 -15.62 27.83 -10.12
CA ALA A 176 -14.96 28.45 -8.97
C ALA A 176 -15.53 28.04 -7.60
N ASP A 177 -16.77 27.55 -7.55
CA ASP A 177 -17.48 27.20 -6.32
C ASP A 177 -17.26 25.72 -5.93
N GLN A 178 -16.67 24.92 -6.80
CA GLN A 178 -16.42 23.51 -6.54
C GLN A 178 -15.12 23.29 -5.77
N SER A 179 -15.20 22.47 -4.74
CA SER A 179 -14.02 22.02 -3.98
C SER A 179 -13.24 20.95 -4.74
N SER A 180 -11.91 21.04 -4.68
CA SER A 180 -10.98 20.00 -5.17
C SER A 180 -10.83 18.83 -4.19
N TYR A 181 -11.59 18.81 -3.10
CA TYR A 181 -11.42 17.87 -2.02
C TYR A 181 -12.39 16.69 -2.08
N ILE A 182 -11.85 15.52 -1.91
CA ILE A 182 -12.53 14.28 -1.54
C ILE A 182 -11.67 13.55 -0.51
N ASN A 183 -12.31 12.85 0.46
CA ASN A 183 -11.58 12.04 1.42
C ASN A 183 -11.11 10.72 0.76
N ALA A 184 -10.05 10.83 -0.02
CA ALA A 184 -9.43 9.73 -0.76
C ALA A 184 -7.92 9.94 -0.86
N SER A 185 -7.15 8.85 -0.79
CA SER A 185 -5.69 8.82 -0.88
C SER A 185 -5.23 7.88 -1.98
N HIS A 186 -4.25 8.31 -2.78
CA HIS A 186 -3.49 7.40 -3.63
C HIS A 186 -2.61 6.52 -2.76
N ILE A 187 -2.69 5.21 -2.94
CA ILE A 187 -1.87 4.22 -2.26
C ILE A 187 -1.08 3.45 -3.31
N GLN A 188 0.21 3.47 -3.18
CA GLN A 188 1.11 2.71 -4.02
C GLN A 188 1.41 1.38 -3.35
N GLY A 189 1.20 0.27 -4.04
CA GLY A 189 1.64 -1.05 -3.64
C GLY A 189 3.15 -1.25 -3.85
N TYR A 190 3.62 -2.43 -3.53
CA TYR A 190 5.01 -2.84 -3.73
C TYR A 190 5.44 -2.74 -5.20
N TYR A 191 4.60 -3.24 -6.10
CA TYR A 191 4.77 -3.06 -7.53
C TYR A 191 4.00 -1.85 -8.03
N ARG A 192 4.59 -1.11 -8.97
CA ARG A 192 3.93 0.04 -9.61
C ARG A 192 2.70 -0.35 -10.44
N SER A 193 2.65 -1.59 -10.90
CA SER A 193 1.50 -2.15 -11.61
C SER A 193 0.26 -2.25 -10.72
N LEU A 194 0.44 -2.32 -9.41
CA LEU A 194 -0.65 -2.38 -8.45
C LEU A 194 -0.75 -1.04 -7.70
N SER A 195 -1.69 -0.22 -8.10
CA SER A 195 -1.99 1.06 -7.47
C SER A 195 -3.43 1.09 -7.00
N PHE A 196 -3.66 1.74 -5.86
CA PHE A 196 -4.97 1.84 -5.25
C PHE A 196 -5.36 3.29 -4.97
N ILE A 197 -6.65 3.52 -4.86
CA ILE A 197 -7.22 4.66 -4.13
C ILE A 197 -7.99 4.10 -2.94
N ILE A 198 -7.64 4.51 -1.73
CA ILE A 198 -8.45 4.25 -0.55
C ILE A 198 -9.30 5.47 -0.24
N THR A 199 -10.61 5.26 -0.10
CA THR A 199 -11.57 6.31 0.23
C THR A 199 -12.57 5.84 1.28
N GLN A 200 -13.23 6.78 1.94
CA GLN A 200 -14.41 6.48 2.78
C GLN A 200 -15.62 6.10 1.92
N ASP A 201 -16.62 5.46 2.50
CA ASP A 201 -17.91 5.31 1.85
C ASP A 201 -18.48 6.68 1.49
N PRO A 202 -19.01 6.87 0.27
CA PRO A 202 -19.62 8.12 -0.12
C PRO A 202 -20.71 8.56 0.88
N LEU A 203 -20.70 9.82 1.23
CA LEU A 203 -21.79 10.45 1.97
C LEU A 203 -22.84 10.97 0.97
N PRO A 204 -24.11 11.16 1.36
CA PRO A 204 -25.11 11.70 0.46
C PRO A 204 -24.66 12.96 -0.28
N GLN A 205 -23.94 13.85 0.39
CA GLN A 205 -23.40 15.10 -0.18
C GLN A 205 -22.10 14.92 -0.96
N THR A 206 -21.44 13.75 -0.93
CA THR A 206 -20.18 13.49 -1.64
C THR A 206 -20.30 12.45 -2.74
N ILE A 207 -21.51 11.96 -3.05
CA ILE A 207 -21.73 11.00 -4.13
C ILE A 207 -21.26 11.58 -5.47
N TRP A 208 -21.48 12.87 -5.69
CA TRP A 208 -21.05 13.56 -6.91
C TRP A 208 -19.53 13.65 -7.01
N ASP A 209 -18.86 14.02 -5.91
CA ASP A 209 -17.40 14.02 -5.84
C ASP A 209 -16.82 12.63 -6.09
N PHE A 210 -17.50 11.56 -5.60
CA PHE A 210 -17.08 10.18 -5.84
C PHE A 210 -17.15 9.79 -7.32
N TRP A 211 -18.26 10.07 -8.00
CA TRP A 211 -18.37 9.75 -9.43
C TRP A 211 -17.46 10.62 -10.29
N ARG A 212 -17.21 11.87 -9.89
CA ARG A 212 -16.20 12.74 -10.51
C ARG A 212 -14.80 12.14 -10.36
N MET A 213 -14.43 11.65 -9.17
CA MET A 213 -13.18 10.92 -8.96
C MET A 213 -13.10 9.69 -9.88
N VAL A 214 -14.16 8.90 -9.99
CA VAL A 214 -14.20 7.72 -10.86
C VAL A 214 -13.88 8.09 -12.30
N ARG A 215 -14.44 9.19 -12.80
CA ARG A 215 -14.17 9.70 -14.15
C ARG A 215 -12.71 10.18 -14.28
N GLU A 216 -12.30 11.12 -13.44
CA GLU A 216 -11.00 11.80 -13.53
C GLU A 216 -9.81 10.84 -13.37
N GLN A 217 -9.94 9.85 -12.48
CA GLN A 217 -8.92 8.84 -12.25
C GLN A 217 -9.04 7.62 -13.17
N ARG A 218 -10.00 7.60 -14.09
CA ARG A 218 -10.27 6.49 -15.04
C ARG A 218 -10.46 5.15 -14.34
N ILE A 219 -11.21 5.16 -13.23
CA ILE A 219 -11.42 3.97 -12.40
C ILE A 219 -12.34 3.01 -13.14
N THR A 220 -11.89 1.77 -13.30
CA THR A 220 -12.65 0.67 -13.91
C THR A 220 -13.02 -0.40 -12.89
N THR A 221 -12.44 -0.36 -11.69
CA THR A 221 -12.62 -1.38 -10.66
C THR A 221 -12.80 -0.74 -9.29
N ILE A 222 -13.92 -1.06 -8.64
CA ILE A 222 -14.23 -0.63 -7.27
C ILE A 222 -14.39 -1.85 -6.38
N VAL A 223 -13.81 -1.81 -5.21
CA VAL A 223 -13.99 -2.79 -4.12
C VAL A 223 -14.72 -2.10 -2.96
N MET A 224 -15.89 -2.58 -2.65
CA MET A 224 -16.74 -2.10 -1.57
C MET A 224 -16.72 -3.09 -0.41
N LEU A 225 -16.23 -2.64 0.75
CA LEU A 225 -16.07 -3.45 1.96
C LEU A 225 -17.12 -3.13 3.03
N SER A 226 -18.21 -2.51 2.64
CA SER A 226 -19.31 -2.08 3.52
C SER A 226 -20.62 -2.71 3.12
N ASP A 227 -21.48 -2.89 4.12
CA ASP A 227 -22.87 -3.25 3.89
C ASP A 227 -23.70 -2.02 3.52
N LEU A 228 -24.74 -2.24 2.72
CA LEU A 228 -25.70 -1.20 2.40
C LEU A 228 -26.69 -0.97 3.54
N GLY A 229 -27.06 0.27 3.77
CA GLY A 229 -28.10 0.61 4.72
C GLY A 229 -28.16 2.09 5.09
N PRO A 230 -29.22 2.49 5.80
CA PRO A 230 -29.42 3.88 6.20
C PRO A 230 -28.62 4.29 7.44
N ASP A 231 -28.01 3.34 8.15
CA ASP A 231 -27.28 3.60 9.39
C ASP A 231 -25.97 4.32 9.11
N LEU A 232 -25.50 5.12 10.07
CA LEU A 232 -24.24 5.88 9.95
C LEU A 232 -23.02 4.99 9.67
N ASN A 233 -23.03 3.73 10.09
CA ASN A 233 -21.95 2.78 9.89
C ASN A 233 -22.07 1.97 8.59
N LYS A 234 -23.12 2.23 7.80
CA LYS A 234 -23.37 1.57 6.52
C LYS A 234 -23.20 2.53 5.36
N CYS A 235 -22.97 1.98 4.19
CA CYS A 235 -22.84 2.74 2.97
C CYS A 235 -24.23 3.02 2.37
N PRO A 236 -24.58 4.27 2.04
CA PRO A 236 -25.75 4.53 1.24
C PRO A 236 -25.55 3.98 -0.17
N GLN A 237 -26.63 3.57 -0.83
CA GLN A 237 -26.55 3.25 -2.26
C GLN A 237 -26.24 4.53 -3.03
N TYR A 238 -25.08 4.54 -3.69
CA TYR A 238 -24.57 5.70 -4.44
C TYR A 238 -24.65 5.50 -5.97
N TRP A 239 -25.36 4.49 -6.43
CA TRP A 239 -25.61 4.15 -7.84
C TRP A 239 -27.10 4.01 -8.12
N PRO A 240 -27.54 4.15 -9.39
CA PRO A 240 -28.94 3.94 -9.77
C PRO A 240 -29.38 2.49 -9.62
N ASP A 241 -30.69 2.27 -9.52
CA ASP A 241 -31.27 0.93 -9.56
C ASP A 241 -31.06 0.25 -10.94
N GLU A 242 -31.28 -1.05 -11.00
CA GLU A 242 -31.06 -1.82 -12.21
C GLU A 242 -31.91 -1.30 -13.37
N ASN A 243 -31.31 -1.17 -14.52
CA ASN A 243 -31.87 -0.54 -15.74
C ASN A 243 -32.20 0.96 -15.65
N GLN A 244 -31.88 1.61 -14.53
CA GLN A 244 -31.95 3.06 -14.41
C GLN A 244 -30.61 3.70 -14.72
N GLU A 245 -30.65 4.98 -15.07
CA GLU A 245 -29.48 5.82 -15.21
C GLU A 245 -29.66 7.12 -14.45
N VAL A 246 -28.56 7.60 -13.87
CA VAL A 246 -28.51 8.87 -13.16
C VAL A 246 -27.33 9.67 -13.68
N VAL A 247 -27.55 10.97 -13.84
CA VAL A 247 -26.51 11.91 -14.23
C VAL A 247 -26.03 12.65 -12.97
N TYR A 248 -24.75 12.50 -12.68
CA TYR A 248 -24.03 13.20 -11.62
C TYR A 248 -23.17 14.26 -12.29
N GLU A 249 -23.68 15.50 -12.39
CA GLU A 249 -23.05 16.61 -13.13
C GLU A 249 -22.71 16.22 -14.58
N THR A 250 -21.44 15.89 -14.83
CA THR A 250 -20.91 15.51 -16.14
C THR A 250 -20.74 14.00 -16.32
N VAL A 251 -21.12 13.20 -15.31
CA VAL A 251 -20.96 11.74 -15.33
C VAL A 251 -22.31 11.06 -15.33
N ARG A 252 -22.61 10.32 -16.39
CA ARG A 252 -23.80 9.47 -16.46
C ARG A 252 -23.44 8.05 -16.04
N VAL A 253 -24.18 7.52 -15.09
CA VAL A 253 -23.98 6.18 -14.55
C VAL A 253 -25.22 5.33 -14.80
N LYS A 254 -25.04 4.15 -15.37
CA LYS A 254 -26.10 3.17 -15.61
C LYS A 254 -25.68 1.82 -15.04
N LEU A 255 -26.49 1.23 -14.17
CA LEU A 255 -26.30 -0.15 -13.72
C LEU A 255 -26.76 -1.10 -14.84
N LYS A 256 -25.82 -1.94 -15.32
CA LYS A 256 -26.08 -2.89 -16.40
C LYS A 256 -26.62 -4.22 -15.88
N CYS A 257 -25.95 -4.78 -14.89
CA CYS A 257 -26.35 -6.05 -14.26
C CYS A 257 -25.73 -6.22 -12.87
N THR A 258 -26.38 -7.03 -12.08
CA THR A 258 -25.92 -7.47 -10.75
C THR A 258 -25.81 -8.98 -10.74
N THR A 259 -24.66 -9.52 -10.30
CA THR A 259 -24.42 -10.96 -10.17
C THR A 259 -24.06 -11.28 -8.74
N HIS A 260 -24.75 -12.22 -8.11
CA HIS A 260 -24.46 -12.69 -6.78
C HIS A 260 -23.62 -13.96 -6.84
N THR A 261 -22.48 -13.96 -6.14
CA THR A 261 -21.64 -15.14 -5.97
C THR A 261 -21.61 -15.57 -4.51
N SER A 262 -20.96 -16.67 -4.20
CA SER A 262 -20.74 -17.11 -2.81
C SER A 262 -19.76 -16.23 -2.03
N HIS A 263 -18.98 -15.39 -2.70
CA HIS A 263 -17.88 -14.62 -2.12
C HIS A 263 -18.10 -13.10 -2.15
N TYR A 264 -18.81 -12.61 -3.17
CA TYR A 264 -19.08 -11.17 -3.36
C TYR A 264 -20.29 -10.94 -4.27
N ILE A 265 -20.77 -9.72 -4.27
CA ILE A 265 -21.74 -9.22 -5.26
C ILE A 265 -20.99 -8.42 -6.30
N LEU A 266 -21.11 -8.79 -7.57
CA LEU A 266 -20.53 -8.07 -8.70
C LEU A 266 -21.61 -7.20 -9.36
N ARG A 267 -21.36 -5.89 -9.47
CA ARG A 267 -22.19 -4.97 -10.25
C ARG A 267 -21.36 -4.41 -11.39
N GLN A 268 -21.94 -4.43 -12.58
CA GLN A 268 -21.33 -3.82 -13.76
C GLN A 268 -22.08 -2.55 -14.15
N PHE A 269 -21.32 -1.47 -14.31
CA PHE A 269 -21.82 -0.17 -14.70
C PHE A 269 -21.30 0.23 -16.07
N VAL A 270 -22.08 1.03 -16.78
CA VAL A 270 -21.61 1.85 -17.88
C VAL A 270 -21.52 3.27 -17.38
N VAL A 271 -20.32 3.80 -17.38
CA VAL A 271 -20.04 5.19 -17.01
C VAL A 271 -19.74 5.96 -18.29
N THR A 272 -20.47 7.04 -18.51
CA THR A 272 -20.33 7.90 -19.70
C THR A 272 -19.93 9.29 -19.24
N ASP A 273 -18.82 9.78 -19.74
CA ASP A 273 -18.45 11.19 -19.63
C ASP A 273 -19.31 12.01 -20.59
N MET A 274 -19.97 13.05 -20.07
CA MET A 274 -20.86 13.90 -20.87
C MET A 274 -20.11 15.00 -21.65
N GLU A 275 -18.83 15.22 -21.32
CA GLU A 275 -17.99 16.23 -21.98
C GLU A 275 -17.32 15.71 -23.24
N ASP A 276 -16.80 14.47 -23.18
CA ASP A 276 -16.09 13.85 -24.31
C ASP A 276 -16.81 12.62 -24.91
N GLU A 277 -18.02 12.32 -24.40
CA GLU A 277 -18.83 11.15 -24.75
C GLU A 277 -18.11 9.80 -24.56
N GLY A 278 -17.01 9.81 -23.82
CA GLY A 278 -16.23 8.62 -23.49
C GLY A 278 -17.05 7.64 -22.65
N LYS A 279 -17.10 6.37 -23.05
CA LYS A 279 -17.80 5.30 -22.33
C LYS A 279 -16.81 4.25 -21.85
N HIS A 280 -16.93 3.85 -20.60
CA HIS A 280 -16.19 2.71 -20.09
C HIS A 280 -17.06 1.83 -19.19
N VAL A 281 -16.67 0.56 -19.09
CA VAL A 281 -17.32 -0.39 -18.19
C VAL A 281 -16.56 -0.36 -16.86
N LEU A 282 -17.31 -0.28 -15.78
CA LEU A 282 -16.80 -0.30 -14.41
C LEU A 282 -17.39 -1.51 -13.69
N SER A 283 -16.54 -2.24 -12.99
CA SER A 283 -16.90 -3.39 -12.16
C SER A 283 -16.79 -3.02 -10.68
N GLN A 284 -17.86 -3.20 -9.91
CA GLN A 284 -17.86 -3.05 -8.45
C GLN A 284 -18.02 -4.42 -7.80
N PHE A 285 -17.07 -4.77 -6.96
CA PHE A 285 -17.07 -5.97 -6.13
C PHE A 285 -17.43 -5.60 -4.69
N GLN A 286 -18.59 -6.04 -4.22
CA GLN A 286 -19.00 -5.82 -2.83
C GLN A 286 -18.79 -7.10 -2.02
N LEU A 287 -17.94 -7.02 -0.99
CA LEU A 287 -17.73 -8.08 -0.02
C LEU A 287 -18.70 -7.90 1.15
N THR A 288 -19.58 -8.87 1.37
CA THR A 288 -20.69 -8.78 2.35
C THR A 288 -20.41 -9.49 3.68
N ASN A 289 -19.33 -10.27 3.76
CA ASN A 289 -19.05 -11.14 4.92
C ASN A 289 -18.02 -10.51 5.88
N TRP A 290 -18.09 -9.22 6.08
CA TRP A 290 -17.22 -8.49 6.98
C TRP A 290 -18.02 -8.00 8.17
N CYS A 291 -18.07 -8.79 9.24
CA CYS A 291 -18.93 -8.51 10.40
C CYS A 291 -18.69 -7.14 11.02
N PRO A 292 -19.75 -6.33 11.26
CA PRO A 292 -19.62 -5.02 11.88
C PRO A 292 -19.26 -5.03 13.37
N GLY A 293 -19.17 -6.19 14.01
CA GLY A 293 -18.97 -6.34 15.46
C GLY A 293 -17.84 -7.29 15.87
N GLY A 294 -17.13 -7.87 14.90
CA GLY A 294 -15.92 -8.66 15.20
C GLY A 294 -14.81 -7.75 15.70
N GLY A 295 -14.13 -8.12 16.78
CA GLY A 295 -12.97 -7.38 17.30
C GLY A 295 -11.98 -7.07 16.19
N GLY A 296 -11.37 -5.89 16.19
CA GLY A 296 -10.29 -5.53 15.26
C GLY A 296 -10.65 -5.29 13.81
N GLY A 297 -11.88 -5.48 13.35
CA GLY A 297 -12.30 -5.18 11.98
C GLY A 297 -11.79 -6.16 10.90
N VAL A 298 -11.41 -7.38 11.27
CA VAL A 298 -11.00 -8.46 10.34
C VAL A 298 -12.20 -9.22 9.79
N PRO A 299 -12.14 -9.79 8.56
CA PRO A 299 -13.23 -10.57 8.01
C PRO A 299 -13.30 -11.98 8.60
N ASP A 300 -14.54 -12.52 8.73
CA ASP A 300 -14.75 -13.86 9.27
C ASP A 300 -14.27 -14.98 8.34
N ASN A 301 -14.32 -14.76 7.02
CA ASN A 301 -13.99 -15.75 6.02
C ASN A 301 -12.79 -15.32 5.15
N LEU A 302 -11.63 -15.79 5.56
CA LEU A 302 -10.36 -15.55 4.90
C LEU A 302 -10.32 -16.07 3.44
N SER A 303 -10.85 -17.29 3.21
CA SER A 303 -10.86 -17.87 1.87
C SER A 303 -11.70 -17.05 0.88
N SER A 304 -12.82 -16.48 1.33
CA SER A 304 -13.64 -15.61 0.49
C SER A 304 -12.94 -14.30 0.15
N LEU A 305 -12.18 -13.73 1.10
CA LEU A 305 -11.40 -12.52 0.84
C LEU A 305 -10.31 -12.77 -0.21
N ILE A 306 -9.58 -13.87 -0.10
CA ILE A 306 -8.52 -14.24 -1.06
C ILE A 306 -9.10 -14.44 -2.46
N VAL A 307 -10.19 -15.21 -2.58
CA VAL A 307 -10.86 -15.39 -3.88
C VAL A 307 -11.33 -14.07 -4.47
N ALA A 308 -11.86 -13.17 -3.64
CA ALA A 308 -12.28 -11.85 -4.09
C ALA A 308 -11.09 -11.02 -4.58
N ILE A 309 -9.96 -11.02 -3.87
CA ILE A 309 -8.72 -10.32 -4.28
C ILE A 309 -8.28 -10.81 -5.65
N GLU A 310 -8.23 -12.12 -5.88
CA GLU A 310 -7.81 -12.71 -7.16
C GLU A 310 -8.74 -12.33 -8.30
N HIS A 311 -10.04 -12.44 -8.10
CA HIS A 311 -11.01 -12.10 -9.14
C HIS A 311 -11.00 -10.59 -9.45
N VAL A 312 -10.80 -9.73 -8.43
CA VAL A 312 -10.65 -8.29 -8.63
C VAL A 312 -9.40 -7.98 -9.46
N GLN A 313 -8.24 -8.57 -9.12
CA GLN A 313 -7.00 -8.38 -9.86
C GLN A 313 -7.12 -8.90 -11.30
N GLN A 314 -7.72 -10.07 -11.50
CA GLN A 314 -7.97 -10.63 -12.83
C GLN A 314 -8.87 -9.71 -13.66
N ALA A 315 -9.99 -9.25 -13.10
CA ALA A 315 -10.89 -8.33 -13.77
C ALA A 315 -10.22 -6.99 -14.09
N HIS A 316 -9.44 -6.45 -13.15
CA HIS A 316 -8.69 -5.21 -13.35
C HIS A 316 -7.67 -5.34 -14.49
N ASN A 317 -6.88 -6.40 -14.51
CA ASN A 317 -5.85 -6.64 -15.51
C ASN A 317 -6.43 -6.95 -16.92
N SER A 318 -7.70 -7.32 -17.01
CA SER A 318 -8.37 -7.54 -18.30
C SER A 318 -8.72 -6.25 -19.07
N HIS A 319 -8.65 -5.10 -18.41
CA HIS A 319 -8.88 -3.80 -19.02
C HIS A 319 -7.60 -3.23 -19.64
N LEU A 320 -7.69 -2.70 -20.87
CA LEU A 320 -6.53 -2.16 -21.62
C LEU A 320 -6.02 -0.80 -21.09
N SER A 321 -6.86 -0.05 -20.40
CA SER A 321 -6.51 1.26 -19.83
C SER A 321 -7.13 1.35 -18.46
N THR A 322 -6.33 1.19 -17.42
CA THR A 322 -6.79 1.14 -16.05
C THR A 322 -6.23 2.28 -15.24
N GLY A 323 -7.15 3.02 -14.59
CA GLY A 323 -6.79 3.79 -13.40
C GLY A 323 -6.55 2.85 -12.21
N PRO A 324 -6.33 3.39 -11.01
CA PRO A 324 -6.13 2.59 -9.80
C PRO A 324 -7.40 1.81 -9.38
N ILE A 325 -7.21 0.68 -8.68
CA ILE A 325 -8.31 -0.01 -8.01
C ILE A 325 -8.79 0.85 -6.85
N THR A 326 -10.07 1.21 -6.84
CA THR A 326 -10.63 2.01 -5.74
C THR A 326 -11.21 1.09 -4.68
N VAL A 327 -10.73 1.23 -3.44
CA VAL A 327 -11.19 0.45 -2.29
C VAL A 327 -11.86 1.38 -1.28
N HIS A 328 -13.07 1.08 -0.87
CA HIS A 328 -13.74 1.88 0.15
C HIS A 328 -14.39 1.04 1.24
N CYS A 329 -14.40 1.59 2.43
CA CYS A 329 -15.13 1.13 3.59
C CYS A 329 -15.63 2.34 4.38
N SER A 330 -16.30 2.15 5.49
CA SER A 330 -16.93 3.23 6.26
C SER A 330 -16.05 4.50 6.35
N GLY A 331 -14.85 4.39 6.91
CA GLY A 331 -13.90 5.52 7.02
C GLY A 331 -12.75 5.50 6.02
N GLY A 332 -12.59 4.44 5.22
CA GLY A 332 -11.40 4.23 4.40
C GLY A 332 -10.14 3.99 5.25
N GLY A 333 -10.27 3.26 6.34
CA GLY A 333 -9.19 2.88 7.26
C GLY A 333 -9.04 1.36 7.34
N ASP A 334 -9.53 0.76 8.43
CA ASP A 334 -9.29 -0.63 8.83
C ASP A 334 -9.46 -1.69 7.74
N ARG A 335 -10.69 -1.85 7.23
CA ARG A 335 -11.00 -2.89 6.23
C ARG A 335 -10.24 -2.67 4.93
N SER A 336 -10.18 -1.41 4.48
CA SER A 336 -9.45 -1.03 3.26
C SER A 336 -7.95 -1.28 3.40
N GLY A 337 -7.38 -1.02 4.59
CA GLY A 337 -5.99 -1.30 4.90
C GLY A 337 -5.65 -2.79 4.81
N ILE A 338 -6.48 -3.65 5.41
CA ILE A 338 -6.31 -5.11 5.34
C ILE A 338 -6.38 -5.59 3.89
N TYR A 339 -7.41 -5.15 3.14
CA TYR A 339 -7.60 -5.55 1.75
C TYR A 339 -6.38 -5.19 0.88
N VAL A 340 -5.93 -3.94 0.98
CA VAL A 340 -4.81 -3.44 0.16
C VAL A 340 -3.51 -4.10 0.55
N ALA A 341 -3.19 -4.20 1.86
CA ALA A 341 -1.95 -4.84 2.31
C ALA A 341 -1.91 -6.33 1.96
N LEU A 342 -3.01 -7.07 2.13
CA LEU A 342 -3.05 -8.48 1.74
C LEU A 342 -2.96 -8.65 0.22
N SER A 343 -3.58 -7.77 -0.58
CA SER A 343 -3.45 -7.77 -2.04
C SER A 343 -2.01 -7.58 -2.48
N ASP A 344 -1.29 -6.67 -1.80
CA ASP A 344 0.11 -6.36 -2.07
C ASP A 344 1.03 -7.54 -1.69
N LEU A 345 0.81 -8.15 -0.53
CA LEU A 345 1.55 -9.34 -0.08
C LEU A 345 1.34 -10.55 -0.99
N ILE A 346 0.13 -10.75 -1.50
CA ILE A 346 -0.17 -11.80 -2.48
C ILE A 346 0.62 -11.57 -3.77
N GLU A 347 0.73 -10.32 -4.21
CA GLU A 347 1.51 -9.99 -5.41
C GLU A 347 3.02 -10.19 -5.19
N GLN A 348 3.55 -9.83 -4.00
CA GLN A 348 4.93 -10.12 -3.61
C GLN A 348 5.20 -11.63 -3.65
N ALA A 349 4.30 -12.43 -3.03
CA ALA A 349 4.43 -13.88 -3.01
C ALA A 349 4.46 -14.51 -4.41
N ARG A 350 3.68 -13.96 -5.35
CA ARG A 350 3.64 -14.44 -6.72
C ARG A 350 4.89 -14.10 -7.54
N CYS A 351 5.40 -12.88 -7.36
CA CYS A 351 6.43 -12.35 -8.24
C CYS A 351 7.84 -12.63 -7.75
N ASP A 352 8.05 -12.58 -6.42
CA ASP A 352 9.38 -12.65 -5.82
C ASP A 352 9.63 -13.92 -5.00
N GLU A 353 8.59 -14.72 -4.76
CA GLU A 353 8.63 -15.87 -3.82
C GLU A 353 9.11 -15.44 -2.41
N ARG A 354 9.01 -14.16 -2.11
CA ARG A 354 9.38 -13.53 -0.85
C ARG A 354 8.34 -12.49 -0.46
N VAL A 355 8.20 -12.26 0.83
CA VAL A 355 7.19 -11.36 1.38
C VAL A 355 7.76 -10.57 2.56
N ASP A 356 7.21 -9.39 2.80
CA ASP A 356 7.58 -8.55 3.91
C ASP A 356 6.34 -7.91 4.54
N VAL A 357 5.77 -8.59 5.52
CA VAL A 357 4.56 -8.16 6.21
C VAL A 357 4.79 -6.87 7.00
N PHE A 358 5.98 -6.75 7.63
CA PHE A 358 6.35 -5.59 8.41
C PHE A 358 6.44 -4.33 7.54
N GLN A 359 7.25 -4.36 6.47
CA GLN A 359 7.44 -3.20 5.61
C GLN A 359 6.17 -2.86 4.83
N THR A 360 5.38 -3.86 4.39
CA THR A 360 4.08 -3.61 3.74
C THR A 360 3.14 -2.85 4.67
N THR A 361 3.06 -3.26 5.94
CA THR A 361 2.24 -2.57 6.96
C THR A 361 2.75 -1.15 7.22
N LYS A 362 4.05 -1.00 7.44
CA LYS A 362 4.70 0.29 7.66
C LYS A 362 4.46 1.24 6.49
N TYR A 363 4.62 0.75 5.26
CA TYR A 363 4.42 1.55 4.05
C TYR A 363 2.96 1.95 3.83
N ALA A 364 2.02 1.05 4.11
CA ALA A 364 0.59 1.37 4.05
C ALA A 364 0.23 2.50 5.04
N ARG A 365 0.66 2.40 6.31
CA ARG A 365 0.47 3.45 7.33
C ARG A 365 1.08 4.79 6.93
N ALA A 366 2.24 4.74 6.27
CA ALA A 366 2.91 5.95 5.78
C ALA A 366 2.13 6.70 4.71
N GLN A 367 1.20 6.06 4.01
CA GLN A 367 0.42 6.65 2.91
C GLN A 367 -0.97 7.12 3.31
N ARG A 368 -1.57 6.53 4.35
CA ARG A 368 -2.87 6.97 4.87
C ARG A 368 -2.97 6.67 6.36
N HIS A 369 -3.43 7.66 7.09
CA HIS A 369 -3.68 7.50 8.53
C HIS A 369 -4.74 6.44 8.82
N CYS A 370 -4.64 5.77 9.97
CA CYS A 370 -5.58 4.75 10.43
C CYS A 370 -5.66 3.46 9.59
N LEU A 371 -4.58 3.09 8.86
CA LEU A 371 -4.47 1.76 8.27
C LEU A 371 -3.77 0.79 9.24
N LEU A 372 -4.31 -0.42 9.39
CA LEU A 372 -3.66 -1.53 10.12
C LEU A 372 -3.24 -1.15 11.56
N GLN A 373 -4.17 -0.58 12.34
CA GLN A 373 -3.89 -0.01 13.66
C GLN A 373 -3.90 -1.02 14.81
N THR A 374 -4.38 -2.25 14.59
CA THR A 374 -4.50 -3.25 15.64
C THR A 374 -3.62 -4.46 15.42
N LEU A 375 -3.17 -5.08 16.52
CA LEU A 375 -2.43 -6.33 16.46
C LEU A 375 -3.22 -7.44 15.75
N GLU A 376 -4.56 -7.46 15.91
CA GLU A 376 -5.42 -8.46 15.27
C GLU A 376 -5.41 -8.31 13.75
N GLN A 377 -5.40 -7.07 13.21
CA GLN A 377 -5.27 -6.81 11.78
C GLN A 377 -3.89 -7.25 11.26
N TYR A 378 -2.85 -7.01 12.03
CA TYR A 378 -1.49 -7.42 11.68
C TYR A 378 -1.33 -8.94 11.69
N ASP A 379 -1.81 -9.63 12.71
CA ASP A 379 -1.90 -11.09 12.78
C ASP A 379 -2.68 -11.69 11.61
N PHE A 380 -3.77 -11.00 11.24
CA PHE A 380 -4.59 -11.43 10.11
C PHE A 380 -3.82 -11.42 8.78
N LEU A 381 -2.91 -10.47 8.55
CA LEU A 381 -2.09 -10.46 7.34
C LEU A 381 -1.21 -11.70 7.25
N TYR A 382 -0.55 -12.11 8.35
CA TYR A 382 0.23 -13.35 8.40
C TYR A 382 -0.63 -14.58 8.10
N ARG A 383 -1.77 -14.70 8.78
CA ARG A 383 -2.69 -15.84 8.56
C ARG A 383 -3.23 -15.88 7.12
N GLY A 384 -3.55 -14.71 6.58
CA GLY A 384 -4.05 -14.57 5.21
C GLY A 384 -3.03 -15.01 4.18
N LEU A 385 -1.80 -14.55 4.37
CA LEU A 385 -0.69 -14.87 3.48
C LEU A 385 -0.31 -16.37 3.55
N ILE A 386 -0.21 -16.92 4.76
CA ILE A 386 0.03 -18.38 4.94
C ILE A 386 -1.05 -19.20 4.25
N HIS A 387 -2.31 -18.85 4.46
CA HIS A 387 -3.43 -19.56 3.82
C HIS A 387 -3.36 -19.47 2.29
N TYR A 388 -2.96 -18.31 1.74
CA TYR A 388 -2.76 -18.14 0.31
C TYR A 388 -1.63 -19.04 -0.21
N VAL A 389 -0.46 -18.97 0.42
CA VAL A 389 0.73 -19.74 0.01
C VAL A 389 0.46 -21.26 0.03
N GLU A 390 -0.24 -21.75 1.06
CA GLU A 390 -0.60 -23.16 1.16
C GLU A 390 -1.64 -23.60 0.12
N ARG A 391 -2.67 -22.78 -0.08
CA ARG A 391 -3.73 -23.07 -1.07
C ARG A 391 -3.19 -23.26 -2.48
N TYR A 392 -2.16 -22.48 -2.85
CA TYR A 392 -1.56 -22.51 -4.19
C TYR A 392 -0.24 -23.28 -4.25
N ASN A 393 0.16 -23.95 -3.16
CA ASN A 393 1.41 -24.72 -3.05
C ASN A 393 2.65 -23.96 -3.52
N LEU A 394 2.73 -22.66 -3.24
CA LEU A 394 3.81 -21.79 -3.73
C LEU A 394 5.17 -22.16 -3.12
N CYS A 395 5.21 -22.86 -1.98
CA CYS A 395 6.46 -23.34 -1.37
C CYS A 395 7.15 -24.47 -2.17
N ASN A 396 6.43 -25.17 -3.07
CA ASN A 396 6.95 -26.34 -3.78
C ASN A 396 7.39 -26.04 -5.22
N LEU A 397 7.32 -24.78 -5.66
CA LEU A 397 7.69 -24.40 -7.04
C LEU A 397 9.22 -24.36 -7.26
N GLY A 398 10.02 -24.31 -6.17
CA GLY A 398 11.49 -24.24 -6.22
C GLY A 398 12.22 -25.54 -6.59
N ASP A 399 11.55 -26.69 -6.59
CA ASP A 399 12.16 -28.01 -6.82
C ASP A 399 11.98 -28.57 -8.25
N THR A 400 11.46 -27.79 -9.18
CA THR A 400 11.41 -28.21 -10.59
C THR A 400 12.64 -27.68 -11.33
N PRO A 401 13.65 -28.50 -11.66
CA PRO A 401 14.77 -28.05 -12.46
C PRO A 401 14.28 -27.65 -13.85
N LEU A 402 14.70 -26.45 -14.30
CA LEU A 402 14.54 -25.95 -15.67
C LEU A 402 15.31 -26.82 -16.66
#